data_dfe0f77086236f2dcc3621e0f0ea2dd9
#
_entry.id   dfe0f77086236f2dcc3621e0f0ea2dd9
#
_cell.length_a   1.000
_cell.length_b   1.000
_cell.length_c   1.000
_cell.angle_alpha   90.00
_cell.angle_beta   90.00
_cell.angle_gamma   90.00
#
_symmetry.space_group_name_H-M   'P 1'
#
loop_
_entity.id
_entity.type
_entity.pdbx_description
1 polymer ?
#
loop_
_entity_poly.entity_id
_entity_poly.type
_entity_poly.pdbx_seq_one_letter_code
_entity_poly.pdbx_strand_id
1 'polypeptide(L)'
;LPLIEPAYNSEDVAAALKQMQGVDYESWFEPQEGVQVRYWNAGHILGSASAEVVFDPDRSGNNLRMLFSGDLGPEHKVFHPEPDAPEGFDYVVCEATYGDRERPDYTIESRRETLRAELTDGLKRGGNVIIPSFALERSQELLHDIHTLLDRGEIPDTTVYLDSPLARKATQVFMRYSDSLEDVDVDGAELFKHKNFRLVQTVQESKDINGHSGGAIIISASGMCDAGRIKHHLRANIWRPEATVLFVGYQAPGSLGHVISNGAKDVRIHGREFKVAARIRRIGNYSAHADQSELADWIMERTPVAGRLFLNHGDDGARRALAELLIERGLKSEKIVIPSFDETFELVAGTAQSKGRAAERIDDAALERDWHSDYAVFILRLADRLRTTAEPAKREQ
;
A
#
# COMPACT_ATOMS: atom_id res chain seq x y z
N LEU A 1 -33.79 -3.13 7.91
CA LEU A 1 -32.76 -3.25 6.92
C LEU A 1 -32.43 -4.72 6.75
N PRO A 2 -32.35 -5.28 5.53
CA PRO A 2 -31.90 -6.64 5.34
C PRO A 2 -30.50 -6.80 5.95
N LEU A 3 -30.27 -7.88 6.69
CA LEU A 3 -28.93 -8.27 7.14
C LEU A 3 -28.09 -8.49 5.89
N ILE A 4 -27.07 -7.67 5.71
CA ILE A 4 -26.06 -7.89 4.65
C ILE A 4 -25.16 -8.99 5.22
N GLU A 5 -25.28 -10.18 4.69
CA GLU A 5 -24.35 -11.27 5.02
C GLU A 5 -22.97 -10.94 4.43
N PRO A 6 -21.87 -11.16 5.18
CA PRO A 6 -20.53 -10.99 4.64
C PRO A 6 -20.31 -11.99 3.49
N ALA A 7 -19.52 -11.58 2.50
CA ALA A 7 -19.21 -12.43 1.35
C ALA A 7 -18.46 -13.73 1.73
N TYR A 8 -17.78 -13.73 2.87
CA TYR A 8 -17.10 -14.89 3.46
C TYR A 8 -16.97 -14.74 4.98
N ASN A 9 -16.78 -15.83 5.68
CA ASN A 9 -16.61 -15.90 7.13
C ASN A 9 -15.28 -16.59 7.52
N SER A 10 -15.03 -16.79 8.81
CA SER A 10 -13.79 -17.39 9.32
C SER A 10 -13.63 -18.87 8.92
N GLU A 11 -14.72 -19.60 8.65
CA GLU A 11 -14.67 -21.00 8.22
C GLU A 11 -14.22 -21.08 6.75
N ASP A 12 -14.73 -20.16 5.92
CA ASP A 12 -14.31 -20.04 4.51
C ASP A 12 -12.81 -19.71 4.41
N VAL A 13 -12.32 -18.77 5.25
CA VAL A 13 -10.88 -18.46 5.35
C VAL A 13 -10.09 -19.70 5.77
N ALA A 14 -10.53 -20.44 6.78
CA ALA A 14 -9.84 -21.64 7.24
C ALA A 14 -9.80 -22.75 6.17
N ALA A 15 -10.88 -22.87 5.38
CA ALA A 15 -10.93 -23.80 4.25
C ALA A 15 -9.99 -23.39 3.11
N ALA A 16 -9.96 -22.12 2.76
CA ALA A 16 -9.04 -21.59 1.73
C ALA A 16 -7.57 -21.78 2.11
N LEU A 17 -7.20 -21.48 3.37
CA LEU A 17 -5.82 -21.64 3.85
C LEU A 17 -5.31 -23.09 3.76
N LYS A 18 -6.18 -24.09 3.89
CA LYS A 18 -5.80 -25.51 3.73
C LYS A 18 -5.46 -25.90 2.29
N GLN A 19 -5.92 -25.11 1.32
CA GLN A 19 -5.68 -25.34 -0.10
C GLN A 19 -4.47 -24.56 -0.63
N MET A 20 -3.92 -23.63 0.15
CA MET A 20 -2.73 -22.88 -0.24
C MET A 20 -1.49 -23.77 -0.27
N GLN A 21 -0.73 -23.65 -1.35
CA GLN A 21 0.56 -24.30 -1.53
C GLN A 21 1.62 -23.23 -1.77
N GLY A 22 2.74 -23.34 -1.06
CA GLY A 22 3.89 -22.47 -1.30
C GLY A 22 4.64 -22.93 -2.56
N VAL A 23 5.07 -21.96 -3.36
CA VAL A 23 5.91 -22.16 -4.54
C VAL A 23 7.09 -21.21 -4.42
N ASP A 24 8.31 -21.72 -4.67
CA ASP A 24 9.51 -20.89 -4.68
C ASP A 24 9.57 -20.04 -5.96
N TYR A 25 10.23 -18.88 -5.84
CA TYR A 25 10.52 -18.06 -7.03
C TYR A 25 11.30 -18.86 -8.07
N GLU A 26 11.14 -18.49 -9.33
CA GLU A 26 11.81 -19.03 -10.49
C GLU A 26 11.58 -20.54 -10.74
N SER A 27 10.65 -21.14 -10.00
CA SER A 27 10.29 -22.56 -10.11
C SER A 27 9.00 -22.73 -10.90
N TRP A 28 9.03 -23.54 -11.95
CA TRP A 28 7.87 -23.86 -12.75
C TRP A 28 6.92 -24.81 -12.02
N PHE A 29 5.63 -24.50 -12.07
CA PHE A 29 4.57 -25.40 -11.64
C PHE A 29 3.40 -25.36 -12.61
N GLU A 30 2.58 -26.39 -12.63
CA GLU A 30 1.44 -26.56 -13.52
C GLU A 30 0.15 -26.62 -12.69
N PRO A 31 -0.53 -25.48 -12.44
CA PRO A 31 -1.76 -25.45 -11.65
C PRO A 31 -2.93 -26.12 -12.34
N GLN A 32 -2.90 -26.18 -13.67
CA GLN A 32 -3.89 -26.82 -14.54
C GLN A 32 -3.17 -27.35 -15.79
N GLU A 33 -3.64 -28.44 -16.34
CA GLU A 33 -3.10 -29.05 -17.56
C GLU A 33 -3.02 -28.01 -18.70
N GLY A 34 -1.82 -27.89 -19.30
CA GLY A 34 -1.53 -26.92 -20.36
C GLY A 34 -1.33 -25.47 -19.88
N VAL A 35 -1.26 -25.22 -18.58
CA VAL A 35 -0.96 -23.92 -18.00
C VAL A 35 0.25 -24.03 -17.08
N GLN A 36 1.40 -23.53 -17.50
CA GLN A 36 2.60 -23.47 -16.69
C GLN A 36 2.77 -22.08 -16.10
N VAL A 37 3.15 -21.98 -14.84
CA VAL A 37 3.35 -20.70 -14.12
C VAL A 37 4.70 -20.71 -13.44
N ARG A 38 5.35 -19.54 -13.42
CA ARG A 38 6.57 -19.28 -12.67
C ARG A 38 6.48 -17.89 -12.03
N TYR A 39 6.90 -17.77 -10.79
CA TYR A 39 6.92 -16.51 -10.08
C TYR A 39 8.32 -15.86 -10.10
N TRP A 40 8.35 -14.55 -10.29
CA TRP A 40 9.53 -13.71 -10.20
C TRP A 40 9.35 -12.71 -9.06
N ASN A 41 10.41 -12.31 -8.38
CA ASN A 41 10.27 -11.34 -7.29
C ASN A 41 9.83 -9.98 -7.85
N ALA A 42 8.73 -9.45 -7.33
CA ALA A 42 8.20 -8.15 -7.75
C ALA A 42 8.72 -6.98 -6.90
N GLY A 43 9.56 -7.22 -5.88
CA GLY A 43 10.18 -6.18 -5.06
C GLY A 43 9.21 -5.33 -4.22
N HIS A 44 7.91 -5.61 -4.26
CA HIS A 44 6.89 -4.76 -3.66
C HIS A 44 6.75 -4.95 -2.14
N ILE A 45 6.45 -6.16 -1.72
CA ILE A 45 6.35 -6.58 -0.31
C ILE A 45 6.89 -8.01 -0.17
N LEU A 46 7.18 -8.44 1.05
CA LEU A 46 7.67 -9.80 1.28
C LEU A 46 6.72 -10.86 0.72
N GLY A 47 7.20 -11.62 -0.26
CA GLY A 47 6.44 -12.64 -0.99
C GLY A 47 5.66 -12.12 -2.21
N SER A 48 5.80 -10.85 -2.60
CA SER A 48 5.19 -10.33 -3.83
C SER A 48 5.83 -10.93 -5.08
N ALA A 49 5.02 -11.19 -6.10
CA ALA A 49 5.50 -11.84 -7.31
C ALA A 49 4.91 -11.27 -8.59
N SER A 50 5.75 -11.14 -9.61
CA SER A 50 5.31 -11.13 -10.99
C SER A 50 5.06 -12.56 -11.45
N ALA A 51 3.98 -12.78 -12.21
CA ALA A 51 3.61 -14.11 -12.68
C ALA A 51 3.85 -14.25 -14.18
N GLU A 52 4.79 -15.12 -14.54
CA GLU A 52 4.97 -15.61 -15.91
C GLU A 52 4.05 -16.79 -16.13
N VAL A 53 3.24 -16.73 -17.17
CA VAL A 53 2.26 -17.76 -17.51
C VAL A 53 2.44 -18.21 -18.95
N VAL A 54 2.54 -19.50 -19.15
CA VAL A 54 2.61 -20.13 -20.47
C VAL A 54 1.36 -20.97 -20.68
N PHE A 55 0.61 -20.66 -21.73
CA PHE A 55 -0.57 -21.40 -22.15
C PHE A 55 -0.24 -22.27 -23.37
N ASP A 56 -0.36 -23.55 -23.23
CA ASP A 56 -0.22 -24.56 -24.31
C ASP A 56 -1.27 -25.67 -24.12
N PRO A 57 -2.57 -25.32 -24.26
CA PRO A 57 -3.68 -26.20 -23.88
C PRO A 57 -3.75 -27.51 -24.67
N ASP A 58 -3.25 -27.53 -25.90
CA ASP A 58 -3.19 -28.68 -26.77
C ASP A 58 -1.80 -29.33 -26.87
N ARG A 59 -0.83 -28.81 -26.13
CA ARG A 59 0.58 -29.26 -26.11
C ARG A 59 1.22 -29.33 -27.50
N SER A 60 0.76 -28.46 -28.39
CA SER A 60 1.26 -28.39 -29.76
C SER A 60 2.60 -27.64 -29.88
N GLY A 61 3.07 -27.01 -28.82
CA GLY A 61 4.21 -26.11 -28.83
C GLY A 61 3.88 -24.69 -29.35
N ASN A 62 2.62 -24.45 -29.72
CA ASN A 62 2.09 -23.15 -30.12
C ASN A 62 1.66 -22.40 -28.85
N ASN A 63 2.60 -22.14 -27.97
CA ASN A 63 2.32 -21.56 -26.67
C ASN A 63 2.14 -20.03 -26.74
N LEU A 64 1.37 -19.51 -25.80
CA LEU A 64 1.18 -18.10 -25.54
C LEU A 64 1.87 -17.76 -24.21
N ARG A 65 2.84 -16.84 -24.23
CA ARG A 65 3.61 -16.48 -23.06
C ARG A 65 3.21 -15.09 -22.56
N MET A 66 2.76 -15.00 -21.32
CA MET A 66 2.29 -13.76 -20.69
C MET A 66 3.05 -13.46 -19.42
N LEU A 67 3.23 -12.17 -19.14
CA LEU A 67 3.75 -11.68 -17.87
C LEU A 67 2.71 -10.76 -17.21
N PHE A 68 2.37 -11.05 -15.96
CA PHE A 68 1.61 -10.18 -15.08
C PHE A 68 2.57 -9.59 -14.05
N SER A 69 2.73 -8.28 -14.03
CA SER A 69 3.68 -7.64 -13.12
C SER A 69 3.36 -7.88 -11.63
N GLY A 70 2.09 -8.06 -11.29
CA GLY A 70 1.66 -7.79 -9.93
C GLY A 70 1.93 -6.32 -9.59
N ASP A 71 2.03 -6.00 -8.29
CA ASP A 71 2.49 -4.70 -7.84
C ASP A 71 4.02 -4.71 -7.80
N LEU A 72 4.66 -3.74 -8.45
CA LEU A 72 6.11 -3.62 -8.56
C LEU A 72 6.66 -2.73 -7.46
N GLY A 73 7.74 -3.16 -6.83
CA GLY A 73 8.51 -2.35 -5.88
C GLY A 73 9.42 -1.35 -6.57
N PRO A 74 9.85 -0.31 -5.83
CA PRO A 74 10.87 0.61 -6.32
C PRO A 74 12.27 0.00 -6.28
N GLU A 75 13.17 0.55 -7.06
CA GLU A 75 14.61 0.35 -6.88
C GLU A 75 15.04 0.78 -5.46
N HIS A 76 16.16 0.23 -4.98
CA HIS A 76 16.75 0.59 -3.67
C HIS A 76 15.82 0.48 -2.46
N LYS A 77 14.88 -0.46 -2.50
CA LYS A 77 14.00 -0.74 -1.37
C LYS A 77 14.69 -1.66 -0.36
N VAL A 78 14.60 -1.29 0.92
CA VAL A 78 15.02 -2.19 2.02
C VAL A 78 14.21 -3.48 2.01
N PHE A 79 14.84 -4.59 2.29
CA PHE A 79 14.32 -5.96 2.41
C PHE A 79 14.14 -6.72 1.11
N HIS A 80 14.10 -6.07 -0.04
CA HIS A 80 13.75 -6.72 -1.31
C HIS A 80 14.76 -6.43 -2.39
N PRO A 81 15.07 -7.42 -3.25
CA PRO A 81 15.77 -7.15 -4.50
C PRO A 81 14.89 -6.29 -5.41
N GLU A 82 15.54 -5.68 -6.38
CA GLU A 82 14.84 -4.99 -7.46
C GLU A 82 13.90 -5.93 -8.21
N PRO A 83 12.75 -5.43 -8.71
CA PRO A 83 11.82 -6.24 -9.47
C PRO A 83 12.47 -6.83 -10.72
N ASP A 84 12.41 -8.15 -10.88
CA ASP A 84 12.98 -8.83 -12.02
C ASP A 84 11.93 -9.66 -12.77
N ALA A 85 12.18 -9.93 -14.04
CA ALA A 85 11.47 -10.88 -14.88
C ALA A 85 12.21 -11.02 -16.23
N PRO A 86 12.07 -12.13 -16.94
CA PRO A 86 12.71 -12.33 -18.25
C PRO A 86 12.07 -11.46 -19.34
N GLU A 87 12.65 -11.56 -20.54
CA GLU A 87 12.15 -10.93 -21.78
C GLU A 87 11.37 -11.95 -22.64
N GLY A 88 10.82 -11.49 -23.78
CA GLY A 88 10.29 -12.34 -24.83
C GLY A 88 8.86 -12.81 -24.59
N PHE A 89 7.98 -11.92 -24.15
CA PHE A 89 6.55 -12.19 -23.96
C PHE A 89 5.70 -11.83 -25.17
N ASP A 90 4.62 -12.58 -25.37
CA ASP A 90 3.55 -12.17 -26.28
C ASP A 90 2.76 -11.02 -25.68
N TYR A 91 2.47 -11.07 -24.38
CA TYR A 91 1.70 -10.07 -23.68
C TYR A 91 2.31 -9.75 -22.33
N VAL A 92 2.26 -8.46 -21.98
CA VAL A 92 2.61 -7.98 -20.64
C VAL A 92 1.40 -7.23 -20.07
N VAL A 93 1.02 -7.56 -18.86
CA VAL A 93 0.02 -6.82 -18.06
C VAL A 93 0.75 -6.18 -16.91
N CYS A 94 0.87 -4.86 -16.93
CA CYS A 94 1.65 -4.11 -15.95
C CYS A 94 0.78 -3.16 -15.13
N GLU A 95 1.11 -3.03 -13.84
CA GLU A 95 0.55 -2.01 -12.98
C GLU A 95 0.91 -0.59 -13.44
N ALA A 96 0.15 0.40 -13.00
CA ALA A 96 0.40 1.81 -13.26
C ALA A 96 -0.03 2.70 -12.07
N THR A 97 0.14 2.21 -10.84
CA THR A 97 -0.31 2.91 -9.62
C THR A 97 0.27 4.31 -9.53
N TYR A 98 1.56 4.46 -9.80
CA TYR A 98 2.26 5.74 -9.83
C TYR A 98 2.76 6.11 -11.23
N GLY A 99 2.03 5.71 -12.25
CA GLY A 99 2.34 6.05 -13.63
C GLY A 99 2.35 7.54 -13.97
N ASP A 100 1.93 8.41 -13.04
CA ASP A 100 1.94 9.88 -13.15
C ASP A 100 2.83 10.58 -12.13
N ARG A 101 3.68 9.83 -11.41
CA ARG A 101 4.45 10.37 -10.28
C ARG A 101 5.90 9.93 -10.31
N GLU A 102 6.78 10.90 -10.13
CA GLU A 102 8.20 10.70 -9.91
C GLU A 102 8.53 10.88 -8.42
N ARG A 103 9.55 10.17 -7.99
CA ARG A 103 10.16 10.34 -6.67
C ARG A 103 11.62 10.73 -6.80
N PRO A 104 11.92 12.00 -7.10
CA PRO A 104 13.28 12.47 -7.25
C PRO A 104 14.06 12.22 -5.94
N ASP A 105 15.31 11.80 -6.08
CA ASP A 105 16.27 11.58 -4.98
C ASP A 105 15.83 10.49 -3.98
N TYR A 106 15.10 9.45 -4.43
CA TYR A 106 14.74 8.33 -3.59
C TYR A 106 15.94 7.41 -3.36
N THR A 107 16.48 7.48 -2.16
CA THR A 107 17.48 6.54 -1.63
C THR A 107 17.10 6.15 -0.20
N ILE A 108 17.61 5.04 0.29
CA ILE A 108 17.42 4.62 1.69
C ILE A 108 17.91 5.73 2.63
N GLU A 109 19.04 6.38 2.32
CA GLU A 109 19.61 7.45 3.13
C GLU A 109 18.76 8.74 3.11
N SER A 110 18.26 9.17 1.95
CA SER A 110 17.38 10.35 1.87
C SER A 110 16.06 10.13 2.60
N ARG A 111 15.54 8.91 2.55
CA ARG A 111 14.35 8.48 3.31
C ARG A 111 14.58 8.56 4.82
N ARG A 112 15.71 8.01 5.31
CA ARG A 112 16.11 8.06 6.72
C ARG A 112 16.32 9.49 7.20
N GLU A 113 17.00 10.32 6.40
CA GLU A 113 17.21 11.73 6.77
C GLU A 113 15.89 12.47 6.95
N THR A 114 14.93 12.25 6.04
CA THR A 114 13.60 12.83 6.14
C THR A 114 12.88 12.33 7.40
N LEU A 115 12.94 11.03 7.69
CA LEU A 115 12.37 10.45 8.90
C LEU A 115 13.04 11.01 10.16
N ARG A 116 14.38 11.08 10.18
CA ARG A 116 15.18 11.66 11.26
C ARG A 116 14.72 13.08 11.62
N ALA A 117 14.59 13.92 10.58
CA ALA A 117 14.19 15.31 10.76
C ALA A 117 12.79 15.40 11.40
N GLU A 118 11.81 14.64 10.89
CA GLU A 118 10.43 14.67 11.39
C GLU A 118 10.31 14.09 12.81
N LEU A 119 11.02 13.01 13.11
CA LEU A 119 11.01 12.41 14.45
C LEU A 119 11.68 13.33 15.47
N THR A 120 12.84 13.89 15.12
CA THR A 120 13.57 14.81 16.01
C THR A 120 12.74 16.05 16.34
N ASP A 121 12.12 16.65 15.33
CA ASP A 121 11.29 17.82 15.50
C ASP A 121 9.99 17.51 16.27
N GLY A 122 9.35 16.36 15.95
CA GLY A 122 8.15 15.91 16.66
C GLY A 122 8.40 15.64 18.14
N LEU A 123 9.49 14.94 18.48
CA LEU A 123 9.85 14.62 19.86
C LEU A 123 10.28 15.87 20.67
N LYS A 124 10.98 16.83 20.06
CA LYS A 124 11.36 18.10 20.70
C LYS A 124 10.15 18.92 21.14
N ARG A 125 8.98 18.72 20.57
CA ARG A 125 7.73 19.39 20.97
C ARG A 125 7.17 18.86 22.29
N GLY A 126 7.71 17.75 22.81
CA GLY A 126 7.31 17.13 24.07
C GLY A 126 6.05 16.25 24.00
N GLY A 127 5.42 16.11 22.83
CA GLY A 127 4.31 15.21 22.61
C GLY A 127 4.75 13.85 22.04
N ASN A 128 3.77 12.99 21.74
CA ASN A 128 4.01 11.75 21.02
C ASN A 128 4.06 11.98 19.51
N VAL A 129 4.84 11.14 18.81
CA VAL A 129 4.79 11.05 17.34
C VAL A 129 3.97 9.80 16.98
N ILE A 130 2.80 10.01 16.38
CA ILE A 130 1.87 8.97 15.99
C ILE A 130 2.05 8.70 14.50
N ILE A 131 2.38 7.45 14.13
CA ILE A 131 2.63 7.06 12.75
C ILE A 131 1.58 6.03 12.32
N PRO A 132 0.53 6.43 11.59
CA PRO A 132 -0.37 5.51 10.94
C PRO A 132 0.41 4.69 9.89
N SER A 133 0.37 3.37 9.99
CA SER A 133 1.16 2.50 9.12
C SER A 133 0.37 1.25 8.71
N PHE A 134 0.66 0.73 7.51
CA PHE A 134 0.24 -0.61 7.15
C PHE A 134 0.96 -1.63 8.02
N ALA A 135 0.25 -2.70 8.36
CA ALA A 135 0.75 -3.73 9.26
C ALA A 135 1.88 -4.57 8.64
N LEU A 136 1.82 -4.73 7.33
CA LEU A 136 2.80 -5.46 6.53
C LEU A 136 3.69 -4.46 5.80
N GLU A 137 4.97 -4.76 5.73
CA GLU A 137 6.03 -4.06 5.03
C GLU A 137 6.37 -2.71 5.70
N ARG A 138 5.52 -1.70 5.58
CA ARG A 138 5.78 -0.34 6.04
C ARG A 138 6.12 -0.21 7.52
N SER A 139 5.44 -1.01 8.36
CA SER A 139 5.76 -1.04 9.80
C SER A 139 7.16 -1.59 10.06
N GLN A 140 7.60 -2.57 9.26
CA GLN A 140 8.92 -3.18 9.38
C GLN A 140 10.01 -2.25 8.84
N GLU A 141 9.80 -1.59 7.71
CA GLU A 141 10.71 -0.57 7.20
C GLU A 141 10.92 0.58 8.19
N LEU A 142 9.83 1.08 8.80
CA LEU A 142 9.91 2.11 9.84
C LEU A 142 10.71 1.64 11.06
N LEU A 143 10.49 0.41 11.53
CA LEU A 143 11.25 -0.13 12.64
C LEU A 143 12.74 -0.25 12.31
N HIS A 144 13.08 -0.70 11.10
CA HIS A 144 14.46 -0.78 10.63
C HIS A 144 15.14 0.58 10.59
N ASP A 145 14.51 1.58 9.97
CA ASP A 145 15.08 2.92 9.87
C ASP A 145 15.20 3.59 11.25
N ILE A 146 14.19 3.42 12.13
CA ILE A 146 14.25 3.94 13.50
C ILE A 146 15.31 3.24 14.33
N HIS A 147 15.50 1.92 14.15
CA HIS A 147 16.60 1.17 14.77
C HIS A 147 17.95 1.80 14.42
N THR A 148 18.21 1.95 13.12
CA THR A 148 19.46 2.55 12.62
C THR A 148 19.67 3.97 13.17
N LEU A 149 18.62 4.81 13.19
CA LEU A 149 18.70 6.17 13.72
C LEU A 149 18.96 6.23 15.24
N LEU A 150 18.39 5.29 16.00
CA LEU A 150 18.64 5.16 17.45
C LEU A 150 20.07 4.70 17.74
N ASP A 151 20.56 3.70 17.01
CA ASP A 151 21.93 3.16 17.19
C ASP A 151 23.01 4.19 16.83
N ARG A 152 22.75 4.99 15.80
CA ARG A 152 23.62 6.12 15.41
C ARG A 152 23.49 7.33 16.34
N GLY A 153 22.55 7.33 17.28
CA GLY A 153 22.28 8.47 18.17
C GLY A 153 21.75 9.71 17.43
N GLU A 154 21.16 9.53 16.26
CA GLU A 154 20.69 10.61 15.39
C GLU A 154 19.29 11.13 15.76
N ILE A 155 18.55 10.37 16.57
CA ILE A 155 17.27 10.79 17.17
C ILE A 155 17.36 10.64 18.71
N PRO A 156 16.54 11.40 19.47
CA PRO A 156 16.50 11.25 20.93
C PRO A 156 16.21 9.82 21.36
N ASP A 157 16.85 9.38 22.45
CA ASP A 157 16.58 8.07 23.07
C ASP A 157 15.11 8.05 23.55
N THR A 158 14.28 7.25 22.91
CA THR A 158 12.83 7.25 23.07
C THR A 158 12.24 5.85 22.95
N THR A 159 11.09 5.62 23.57
CA THR A 159 10.35 4.36 23.41
C THR A 159 9.57 4.35 22.10
N VAL A 160 9.67 3.27 21.36
CA VAL A 160 8.97 3.03 20.10
C VAL A 160 7.97 1.89 20.30
N TYR A 161 6.71 2.19 20.17
CA TYR A 161 5.64 1.21 20.27
C TYR A 161 5.18 0.76 18.88
N LEU A 162 5.17 -0.56 18.64
CA LEU A 162 4.42 -1.16 17.55
C LEU A 162 3.10 -1.69 18.11
N ASP A 163 2.04 -0.90 17.99
CA ASP A 163 0.73 -1.24 18.54
C ASP A 163 -0.26 -1.68 17.46
N SER A 164 0.00 -2.87 16.92
CA SER A 164 -0.86 -3.57 15.98
C SER A 164 -0.66 -5.07 16.10
N PRO A 165 -1.68 -5.86 16.45
CA PRO A 165 -1.57 -7.32 16.50
C PRO A 165 -1.14 -7.94 15.16
N LEU A 166 -1.64 -7.40 14.05
CA LEU A 166 -1.27 -7.87 12.71
C LEU A 166 0.17 -7.49 12.36
N ALA A 167 0.58 -6.24 12.61
CA ALA A 167 1.96 -5.82 12.35
C ALA A 167 2.97 -6.63 13.16
N ARG A 168 2.66 -6.95 14.43
CA ARG A 168 3.48 -7.83 15.26
C ARG A 168 3.63 -9.23 14.65
N LYS A 169 2.55 -9.81 14.14
CA LYS A 169 2.60 -11.12 13.46
C LYS A 169 3.42 -11.03 12.16
N ALA A 170 3.23 -9.97 11.37
CA ALA A 170 4.02 -9.73 10.18
C ALA A 170 5.51 -9.61 10.51
N THR A 171 5.88 -8.84 11.53
CA THR A 171 7.27 -8.72 12.00
C THR A 171 7.88 -10.07 12.37
N GLN A 172 7.10 -10.99 12.97
CA GLN A 172 7.56 -12.36 13.23
C GLN A 172 7.86 -13.15 11.95
N VAL A 173 7.12 -12.89 10.86
CA VAL A 173 7.42 -13.49 9.55
C VAL A 173 8.72 -12.91 9.00
N PHE A 174 8.91 -11.59 9.02
CA PHE A 174 10.17 -10.95 8.61
C PHE A 174 11.37 -11.52 9.39
N MET A 175 11.26 -11.67 10.71
CA MET A 175 12.31 -12.31 11.53
C MET A 175 12.62 -13.76 11.11
N ARG A 176 11.61 -14.50 10.63
CA ARG A 176 11.80 -15.88 10.15
C ARG A 176 12.56 -15.93 8.83
N TYR A 177 12.36 -14.94 7.97
CA TYR A 177 12.99 -14.83 6.67
C TYR A 177 14.12 -13.83 6.62
N SER A 178 14.67 -13.48 7.78
CA SER A 178 15.73 -12.46 7.91
C SER A 178 16.95 -12.71 7.04
N ASP A 179 17.33 -13.97 6.84
CA ASP A 179 18.49 -14.35 6.02
C ASP A 179 18.29 -14.11 4.50
N SER A 180 17.04 -13.86 4.07
CA SER A 180 16.68 -13.56 2.69
C SER A 180 16.35 -12.08 2.46
N LEU A 181 16.45 -11.25 3.48
CA LEU A 181 16.23 -9.81 3.35
C LEU A 181 17.48 -9.13 2.83
N GLU A 182 17.31 -8.18 1.90
CA GLU A 182 18.38 -7.41 1.32
C GLU A 182 18.47 -6.00 1.93
N ASP A 183 19.61 -5.34 1.75
CA ASP A 183 19.87 -3.95 2.21
C ASP A 183 19.54 -3.69 3.68
N VAL A 184 19.81 -4.66 4.54
CA VAL A 184 19.65 -4.51 5.99
C VAL A 184 20.98 -4.16 6.65
N ASP A 185 20.98 -3.07 7.43
CA ASP A 185 22.18 -2.59 8.16
C ASP A 185 22.45 -3.36 9.46
N VAL A 186 21.57 -4.25 9.87
CA VAL A 186 21.57 -4.93 11.17
C VAL A 186 21.41 -6.42 10.93
N ASP A 187 22.08 -7.23 11.75
CA ASP A 187 21.84 -8.69 11.77
C ASP A 187 20.33 -8.96 11.84
N GLY A 188 19.82 -9.73 10.88
CA GLY A 188 18.39 -9.99 10.73
C GLY A 188 17.72 -10.54 11.99
N ALA A 189 18.46 -11.28 12.85
CA ALA A 189 17.96 -11.76 14.13
C ALA A 189 17.75 -10.63 15.15
N GLU A 190 18.47 -9.53 15.05
CA GLU A 190 18.42 -8.37 15.96
C GLU A 190 17.57 -7.22 15.40
N LEU A 191 17.25 -7.26 14.12
CA LEU A 191 16.57 -6.19 13.36
C LEU A 191 15.37 -5.57 14.08
N PHE A 192 14.55 -6.37 14.75
CA PHE A 192 13.34 -5.92 15.43
C PHE A 192 13.44 -6.03 16.97
N LYS A 193 14.64 -6.22 17.53
CA LYS A 193 14.86 -6.45 18.97
C LYS A 193 15.54 -5.29 19.69
N HIS A 194 15.53 -4.08 19.11
CA HIS A 194 16.13 -2.93 19.76
C HIS A 194 15.57 -2.71 21.18
N LYS A 195 16.44 -2.32 22.14
CA LYS A 195 16.06 -2.10 23.55
C LYS A 195 14.89 -1.14 23.78
N ASN A 196 14.71 -0.20 22.85
CA ASN A 196 13.65 0.80 22.87
C ASN A 196 12.32 0.32 22.28
N PHE A 197 12.31 -0.82 21.58
CA PHE A 197 11.10 -1.33 20.92
C PHE A 197 10.18 -2.06 21.90
N ARG A 198 8.88 -1.80 21.77
CA ARG A 198 7.81 -2.44 22.54
C ARG A 198 6.75 -2.95 21.56
N LEU A 199 6.80 -4.24 21.27
CA LEU A 199 5.82 -4.94 20.44
C LEU A 199 4.57 -5.28 21.29
N VAL A 200 3.57 -4.44 21.22
CA VAL A 200 2.36 -4.48 22.07
C VAL A 200 1.50 -5.71 21.77
N GLN A 201 1.22 -6.48 22.80
CA GLN A 201 0.47 -7.74 22.67
C GLN A 201 -0.98 -7.59 23.08
N THR A 202 -1.23 -7.04 24.26
CA THR A 202 -2.54 -7.01 24.88
C THR A 202 -3.29 -5.69 24.65
N VAL A 203 -4.59 -5.72 24.90
CA VAL A 203 -5.42 -4.52 24.88
C VAL A 203 -5.08 -3.60 26.04
N GLN A 204 -4.66 -4.18 27.19
CA GLN A 204 -4.29 -3.38 28.35
C GLN A 204 -3.02 -2.57 28.07
N GLU A 205 -1.96 -3.19 27.57
CA GLU A 205 -0.75 -2.51 27.15
C GLU A 205 -1.04 -1.37 26.15
N SER A 206 -1.92 -1.62 25.18
CA SER A 206 -2.35 -0.60 24.21
C SER A 206 -3.06 0.59 24.87
N LYS A 207 -3.86 0.34 25.91
CA LYS A 207 -4.51 1.41 26.68
C LYS A 207 -3.50 2.20 27.52
N ASP A 208 -2.51 1.53 28.08
CA ASP A 208 -1.49 2.13 28.92
C ASP A 208 -0.64 3.14 28.12
N ILE A 209 -0.40 2.87 26.83
CA ILE A 209 0.28 3.84 25.93
C ILE A 209 -0.45 5.19 25.90
N ASN A 210 -1.78 5.18 25.89
CA ASN A 210 -2.55 6.43 25.85
C ASN A 210 -2.48 7.25 27.16
N GLY A 211 -1.93 6.67 28.22
CA GLY A 211 -1.60 7.35 29.47
C GLY A 211 -0.28 8.14 29.43
N HIS A 212 0.59 7.87 28.43
CA HIS A 212 1.83 8.61 28.26
C HIS A 212 1.57 10.01 27.71
N SER A 213 2.05 11.02 28.41
CA SER A 213 1.86 12.42 28.02
C SER A 213 2.66 12.84 26.79
N GLY A 214 3.79 12.17 26.49
CA GLY A 214 4.63 12.48 25.34
C GLY A 214 5.97 11.76 25.35
N GLY A 215 6.79 12.05 24.34
CA GLY A 215 8.15 11.53 24.23
C GLY A 215 8.23 10.10 23.69
N ALA A 216 7.19 9.60 23.04
CA ALA A 216 7.19 8.26 22.43
C ALA A 216 6.85 8.31 20.93
N ILE A 217 7.33 7.34 20.20
CA ILE A 217 6.94 7.04 18.83
C ILE A 217 5.92 5.89 18.86
N ILE A 218 4.77 6.06 18.23
CA ILE A 218 3.69 5.09 18.22
C ILE A 218 3.35 4.73 16.77
N ILE A 219 3.76 3.53 16.34
CA ILE A 219 3.44 2.96 15.03
C ILE A 219 2.22 2.07 15.20
N SER A 220 1.15 2.33 14.44
CA SER A 220 -0.10 1.58 14.59
C SER A 220 -0.88 1.47 13.28
N ALA A 221 -1.51 0.33 13.05
CA ALA A 221 -2.39 0.09 11.91
C ALA A 221 -3.85 0.51 12.23
N SER A 222 -4.65 0.91 11.22
CA SER A 222 -4.36 0.88 9.77
C SER A 222 -3.68 2.15 9.28
N GLY A 223 -2.98 2.06 8.16
CA GLY A 223 -2.32 3.20 7.53
C GLY A 223 -3.28 4.30 7.06
N MET A 224 -4.54 3.97 6.73
CA MET A 224 -5.60 4.91 6.31
C MET A 224 -6.40 5.49 7.50
N CYS A 225 -6.13 5.08 8.74
CA CYS A 225 -6.81 5.50 9.97
C CYS A 225 -8.28 5.09 10.08
N ASP A 226 -8.82 4.25 9.20
CA ASP A 226 -10.25 3.89 9.20
C ASP A 226 -10.59 2.80 10.21
N ALA A 227 -9.64 1.96 10.53
CA ALA A 227 -9.78 0.84 11.46
C ALA A 227 -8.55 0.68 12.36
N GLY A 228 -8.62 -0.25 13.30
CA GLY A 228 -7.49 -0.64 14.14
C GLY A 228 -7.22 0.28 15.33
N ARG A 229 -6.10 -0.02 16.00
CA ARG A 229 -5.71 0.66 17.24
C ARG A 229 -5.27 2.10 17.01
N ILE A 230 -4.86 2.45 15.81
CA ILE A 230 -4.51 3.83 15.42
C ILE A 230 -5.62 4.84 15.75
N LYS A 231 -6.89 4.45 15.61
CA LYS A 231 -8.02 5.33 15.96
C LYS A 231 -8.05 5.71 17.44
N HIS A 232 -7.61 4.82 18.32
CA HIS A 232 -7.51 5.10 19.76
C HIS A 232 -6.35 6.06 20.04
N HIS A 233 -5.20 5.88 19.39
CA HIS A 233 -4.06 6.77 19.50
C HIS A 233 -4.35 8.17 18.94
N LEU A 234 -5.02 8.24 17.78
CA LEU A 234 -5.48 9.52 17.24
C LEU A 234 -6.45 10.22 18.21
N ARG A 235 -7.44 9.48 18.76
CA ARG A 235 -8.37 10.05 19.74
C ARG A 235 -7.66 10.61 20.97
N ALA A 236 -6.59 9.98 21.42
CA ALA A 236 -5.82 10.43 22.58
C ALA A 236 -4.90 11.61 22.31
N ASN A 237 -4.45 11.82 21.05
CA ASN A 237 -3.39 12.74 20.73
C ASN A 237 -3.76 13.84 19.73
N ILE A 238 -4.78 13.67 18.87
CA ILE A 238 -5.07 14.58 17.74
C ILE A 238 -5.40 16.03 18.18
N TRP A 239 -5.95 16.20 19.37
CA TRP A 239 -6.33 17.49 19.97
C TRP A 239 -5.20 18.16 20.74
N ARG A 240 -4.03 17.53 20.87
CA ARG A 240 -2.88 17.99 21.64
C ARG A 240 -1.90 18.73 20.72
N PRO A 241 -1.62 20.04 20.96
CA PRO A 241 -0.74 20.83 20.10
C PRO A 241 0.72 20.34 20.08
N GLU A 242 1.17 19.69 21.14
CA GLU A 242 2.51 19.14 21.28
C GLU A 242 2.67 17.82 20.49
N ALA A 243 1.58 17.10 20.20
CA ALA A 243 1.63 15.85 19.46
C ALA A 243 1.87 16.06 17.95
N THR A 244 2.46 15.06 17.31
CA THR A 244 2.67 15.03 15.86
C THR A 244 2.01 13.77 15.28
N VAL A 245 1.25 13.91 14.20
CA VAL A 245 0.77 12.79 13.38
C VAL A 245 1.59 12.80 12.09
N LEU A 246 2.37 11.75 11.87
CA LEU A 246 3.27 11.60 10.73
C LEU A 246 2.75 10.54 9.77
N PHE A 247 2.20 10.98 8.65
CA PHE A 247 1.79 10.09 7.57
C PHE A 247 2.99 9.71 6.71
N VAL A 248 3.17 8.43 6.48
CA VAL A 248 4.34 7.86 5.75
C VAL A 248 3.93 7.18 4.45
N GLY A 249 2.75 7.47 3.92
CA GLY A 249 2.28 6.88 2.68
C GLY A 249 0.99 7.53 2.19
N TYR A 250 0.52 7.01 1.04
CA TYR A 250 -0.71 7.43 0.40
C TYR A 250 -1.92 7.35 1.35
N GLN A 251 -2.82 8.31 1.22
CA GLN A 251 -4.07 8.37 1.95
C GLN A 251 -5.23 8.42 0.95
N ALA A 252 -5.99 7.33 0.87
CA ALA A 252 -7.08 7.20 -0.09
C ALA A 252 -8.19 8.24 0.16
N PRO A 253 -8.75 8.87 -0.87
CA PRO A 253 -9.90 9.76 -0.76
C PRO A 253 -11.02 9.13 0.06
N GLY A 254 -11.61 9.92 0.98
CA GLY A 254 -12.67 9.44 1.87
C GLY A 254 -12.19 8.80 3.17
N SER A 255 -10.93 8.37 3.27
CA SER A 255 -10.39 7.83 4.53
C SER A 255 -10.22 8.92 5.60
N LEU A 256 -10.23 8.52 6.89
CA LEU A 256 -9.95 9.43 7.98
C LEU A 256 -8.54 10.04 7.86
N GLY A 257 -7.56 9.24 7.44
CA GLY A 257 -6.21 9.70 7.20
C GLY A 257 -6.14 10.77 6.11
N HIS A 258 -6.89 10.61 5.02
CA HIS A 258 -7.00 11.62 3.96
C HIS A 258 -7.60 12.94 4.48
N VAL A 259 -8.68 12.87 5.25
CA VAL A 259 -9.34 14.03 5.83
C VAL A 259 -8.38 14.80 6.75
N ILE A 260 -7.68 14.10 7.65
CA ILE A 260 -6.68 14.69 8.55
C ILE A 260 -5.54 15.31 7.76
N SER A 261 -4.97 14.55 6.85
CA SER A 261 -3.77 14.96 6.11
C SER A 261 -4.02 16.10 5.13
N ASN A 262 -5.28 16.37 4.75
CA ASN A 262 -5.69 17.52 3.93
C ASN A 262 -6.11 18.75 4.75
N GLY A 263 -5.79 18.78 6.04
CA GLY A 263 -5.91 19.99 6.85
C GLY A 263 -7.28 20.21 7.47
N ALA A 264 -8.07 19.16 7.68
CA ALA A 264 -9.32 19.26 8.44
C ALA A 264 -9.04 19.83 9.83
N LYS A 265 -9.85 20.78 10.27
CA LYS A 265 -9.74 21.39 11.61
C LYS A 265 -10.42 20.57 12.69
N ASP A 266 -11.45 19.81 12.29
CA ASP A 266 -12.23 18.94 13.15
C ASP A 266 -12.44 17.60 12.46
N VAL A 267 -12.36 16.52 13.22
CA VAL A 267 -12.56 15.14 12.71
C VAL A 267 -13.41 14.31 13.64
N ARG A 268 -14.12 13.34 13.10
CA ARG A 268 -14.95 12.42 13.87
C ARG A 268 -14.26 11.08 14.04
N ILE A 269 -13.96 10.71 15.30
CA ILE A 269 -13.30 9.44 15.65
C ILE A 269 -14.20 8.69 16.64
N HIS A 270 -14.57 7.44 16.34
CA HIS A 270 -15.49 6.64 17.16
C HIS A 270 -16.78 7.41 17.56
N GLY A 271 -17.37 8.11 16.58
CA GLY A 271 -18.63 8.84 16.79
C GLY A 271 -18.51 10.16 17.56
N ARG A 272 -17.32 10.56 18.04
CA ARG A 272 -17.07 11.83 18.74
C ARG A 272 -16.24 12.76 17.88
N GLU A 273 -16.50 14.06 18.01
CA GLU A 273 -15.79 15.11 17.31
C GLU A 273 -14.53 15.54 18.11
N PHE A 274 -13.43 15.72 17.40
CA PHE A 274 -12.15 16.16 17.96
C PHE A 274 -11.57 17.27 17.11
N LYS A 275 -11.09 18.34 17.75
CA LYS A 275 -10.31 19.37 17.08
C LYS A 275 -8.94 18.81 16.68
N VAL A 276 -8.50 19.08 15.47
CA VAL A 276 -7.15 18.77 15.01
C VAL A 276 -6.22 19.91 15.44
N ALA A 277 -5.54 19.72 16.56
CA ALA A 277 -4.55 20.65 17.07
C ALA A 277 -3.13 20.08 16.98
N ALA A 278 -2.99 18.76 16.85
CA ALA A 278 -1.71 18.11 16.62
C ALA A 278 -1.09 18.59 15.31
N ARG A 279 0.22 18.60 15.25
CA ARG A 279 0.95 18.87 14.01
C ARG A 279 0.79 17.72 13.04
N ILE A 280 0.37 18.01 11.81
CA ILE A 280 0.21 17.01 10.76
C ILE A 280 1.39 17.11 9.80
N ARG A 281 2.08 15.99 9.58
CA ARG A 281 3.26 15.88 8.72
C ARG A 281 3.11 14.69 7.76
N ARG A 282 3.85 14.76 6.64
CA ARG A 282 3.86 13.70 5.61
C ARG A 282 5.27 13.44 5.12
N ILE A 283 5.59 12.17 4.93
CA ILE A 283 6.76 11.69 4.19
C ILE A 283 6.27 10.86 3.01
N GLY A 284 6.74 11.17 1.80
CA GLY A 284 6.35 10.46 0.57
C GLY A 284 7.15 9.18 0.28
N ASN A 285 8.30 9.01 0.93
CA ASN A 285 9.33 8.05 0.54
C ASN A 285 9.17 6.63 1.12
N TYR A 286 8.02 6.28 1.69
CA TYR A 286 7.70 4.93 2.17
C TYR A 286 6.65 4.23 1.31
N SER A 287 6.49 4.62 0.05
CA SER A 287 5.63 3.86 -0.86
C SER A 287 6.28 2.55 -1.25
N ALA A 288 5.48 1.50 -1.34
CA ALA A 288 5.95 0.20 -1.77
C ALA A 288 5.88 0.01 -3.30
N HIS A 289 5.22 0.93 -4.04
CA HIS A 289 5.13 0.88 -5.50
C HIS A 289 6.28 1.61 -6.17
N ALA A 290 6.70 1.10 -7.30
CA ALA A 290 7.58 1.76 -8.25
C ALA A 290 6.97 3.10 -8.72
N ASP A 291 7.82 4.07 -9.04
CA ASP A 291 7.40 5.34 -9.62
C ASP A 291 7.28 5.28 -11.16
N GLN A 292 6.97 6.40 -11.79
CA GLN A 292 6.72 6.44 -13.24
C GLN A 292 7.93 5.98 -14.06
N SER A 293 9.12 6.48 -13.73
CA SER A 293 10.35 6.12 -14.45
C SER A 293 10.73 4.67 -14.22
N GLU A 294 10.66 4.19 -12.99
CA GLU A 294 10.93 2.79 -12.61
C GLU A 294 9.98 1.81 -13.31
N LEU A 295 8.68 2.14 -13.37
CA LEU A 295 7.69 1.35 -14.13
C LEU A 295 8.00 1.32 -15.63
N ALA A 296 8.39 2.47 -16.20
CA ALA A 296 8.72 2.55 -17.60
C ALA A 296 10.02 1.79 -17.90
N ASP A 297 11.05 1.88 -17.06
CA ASP A 297 12.30 1.13 -17.20
C ASP A 297 12.03 -0.37 -17.14
N TRP A 298 11.29 -0.84 -16.14
CA TRP A 298 10.91 -2.25 -16.02
C TRP A 298 10.17 -2.77 -17.25
N ILE A 299 9.24 -1.99 -17.84
CA ILE A 299 8.51 -2.35 -19.08
C ILE A 299 9.48 -2.38 -20.27
N MET A 300 10.33 -1.35 -20.42
CA MET A 300 11.22 -1.22 -21.57
C MET A 300 12.27 -2.33 -21.62
N GLU A 301 12.76 -2.79 -20.49
CA GLU A 301 13.65 -3.96 -20.40
C GLU A 301 13.00 -5.25 -20.93
N ARG A 302 11.67 -5.38 -20.89
CA ARG A 302 10.93 -6.54 -21.38
C ARG A 302 10.46 -6.40 -22.83
N THR A 303 10.92 -5.35 -23.52
CA THR A 303 10.65 -5.17 -24.95
C THR A 303 11.69 -5.93 -25.81
N PRO A 304 11.32 -6.42 -27.02
CA PRO A 304 10.01 -6.23 -27.67
C PRO A 304 8.91 -7.18 -27.16
N VAL A 305 7.72 -6.63 -26.92
CA VAL A 305 6.51 -7.41 -26.66
C VAL A 305 5.88 -7.78 -28.00
N ALA A 306 5.71 -9.06 -28.29
CA ALA A 306 5.24 -9.51 -29.60
C ALA A 306 3.80 -9.06 -29.89
N GLY A 307 2.89 -9.19 -28.94
CA GLY A 307 1.49 -8.76 -29.03
C GLY A 307 1.27 -7.35 -28.48
N ARG A 308 0.80 -7.24 -27.22
CA ARG A 308 0.38 -5.98 -26.59
C ARG A 308 0.88 -5.87 -25.14
N LEU A 309 1.08 -4.63 -24.72
CA LEU A 309 1.22 -4.23 -23.30
C LEU A 309 -0.12 -3.70 -22.81
N PHE A 310 -0.63 -4.25 -21.71
CA PHE A 310 -1.82 -3.78 -21.01
C PHE A 310 -1.41 -3.01 -19.77
N LEU A 311 -1.87 -1.75 -19.64
CA LEU A 311 -1.67 -0.94 -18.44
C LEU A 311 -2.91 -1.03 -17.54
N ASN A 312 -2.73 -1.58 -16.37
CA ASN A 312 -3.77 -1.92 -15.41
C ASN A 312 -3.45 -1.31 -14.03
N HIS A 313 -4.28 -1.54 -13.02
CA HIS A 313 -4.03 -1.22 -11.61
C HIS A 313 -3.47 0.20 -11.39
N GLY A 314 -4.27 1.21 -11.72
CA GLY A 314 -3.95 2.62 -11.54
C GLY A 314 -5.12 3.50 -11.98
N ASP A 315 -5.13 4.75 -11.49
CA ASP A 315 -6.09 5.74 -11.93
C ASP A 315 -5.94 6.00 -13.45
N ASP A 316 -7.00 6.44 -14.12
CA ASP A 316 -6.98 6.72 -15.55
C ASP A 316 -5.89 7.72 -15.94
N GLY A 317 -5.64 8.72 -15.10
CA GLY A 317 -4.57 9.69 -15.29
C GLY A 317 -3.20 9.04 -15.28
N ALA A 318 -2.94 8.19 -14.28
CA ALA A 318 -1.67 7.49 -14.13
C ALA A 318 -1.39 6.52 -15.29
N ARG A 319 -2.40 5.73 -15.69
CA ARG A 319 -2.25 4.81 -16.84
C ARG A 319 -1.95 5.54 -18.15
N ARG A 320 -2.58 6.71 -18.39
CA ARG A 320 -2.33 7.53 -19.57
C ARG A 320 -0.95 8.17 -19.54
N ALA A 321 -0.56 8.73 -18.39
CA ALA A 321 0.76 9.36 -18.26
C ALA A 321 1.90 8.34 -18.45
N LEU A 322 1.76 7.12 -17.93
CA LEU A 322 2.72 6.04 -18.18
C LEU A 322 2.74 5.65 -19.67
N ALA A 323 1.58 5.56 -20.32
CA ALA A 323 1.51 5.27 -21.77
C ALA A 323 2.22 6.35 -22.59
N GLU A 324 2.04 7.61 -22.27
CA GLU A 324 2.70 8.75 -22.92
C GLU A 324 4.22 8.66 -22.76
N LEU A 325 4.72 8.42 -21.56
CA LEU A 325 6.15 8.24 -21.31
C LEU A 325 6.74 7.05 -22.09
N LEU A 326 6.03 5.93 -22.15
CA LEU A 326 6.48 4.76 -22.93
C LEU A 326 6.54 5.04 -24.43
N ILE A 327 5.62 5.84 -24.97
CA ILE A 327 5.65 6.29 -26.37
C ILE A 327 6.84 7.22 -26.60
N GLU A 328 7.11 8.14 -25.70
CA GLU A 328 8.29 9.02 -25.76
C GLU A 328 9.61 8.21 -25.72
N ARG A 329 9.64 7.10 -24.97
CA ARG A 329 10.78 6.16 -24.91
C ARG A 329 10.87 5.21 -26.13
N GLY A 330 9.95 5.33 -27.09
CA GLY A 330 10.00 4.64 -28.38
C GLY A 330 9.09 3.41 -28.50
N LEU A 331 8.25 3.11 -27.52
CA LEU A 331 7.24 2.06 -27.66
C LEU A 331 6.12 2.56 -28.58
N LYS A 332 5.74 1.76 -29.57
CA LYS A 332 4.67 2.14 -30.51
C LYS A 332 3.33 2.20 -29.81
N SER A 333 2.56 3.27 -30.05
CA SER A 333 1.25 3.49 -29.42
C SER A 333 0.26 2.34 -29.66
N GLU A 334 0.30 1.71 -30.87
CA GLU A 334 -0.54 0.55 -31.15
C GLU A 334 -0.21 -0.70 -30.31
N LYS A 335 0.92 -0.72 -29.62
CA LYS A 335 1.30 -1.81 -28.70
C LYS A 335 0.69 -1.63 -27.31
N ILE A 336 0.26 -0.43 -26.96
CA ILE A 336 -0.24 -0.12 -25.62
C ILE A 336 -1.77 -0.20 -25.60
N VAL A 337 -2.31 -0.89 -24.60
CA VAL A 337 -3.75 -0.99 -24.33
C VAL A 337 -4.02 -0.50 -22.91
N ILE A 338 -4.94 0.44 -22.78
CA ILE A 338 -5.50 0.85 -21.48
C ILE A 338 -6.91 0.27 -21.42
N PRO A 339 -7.12 -0.91 -20.83
CA PRO A 339 -8.41 -1.57 -20.84
C PRO A 339 -9.44 -0.78 -20.03
N SER A 340 -10.66 -0.76 -20.53
CA SER A 340 -11.80 -0.29 -19.77
C SER A 340 -12.30 -1.38 -18.82
N PHE A 341 -13.08 -0.97 -17.82
CA PHE A 341 -13.69 -1.92 -16.89
C PHE A 341 -14.62 -2.90 -17.66
N ASP A 342 -14.57 -4.19 -17.31
CA ASP A 342 -15.31 -5.27 -17.96
C ASP A 342 -15.02 -5.46 -19.48
N GLU A 343 -13.95 -4.90 -20.01
CA GLU A 343 -13.53 -5.14 -21.38
C GLU A 343 -12.84 -6.51 -21.51
N THR A 344 -13.26 -7.26 -22.52
CA THR A 344 -12.74 -8.61 -22.79
C THR A 344 -11.88 -8.61 -24.05
N PHE A 345 -10.73 -9.26 -23.98
CA PHE A 345 -9.80 -9.41 -25.10
C PHE A 345 -9.63 -10.89 -25.46
N GLU A 346 -9.64 -11.19 -26.74
CA GLU A 346 -9.16 -12.45 -27.27
C GLU A 346 -7.68 -12.29 -27.61
N LEU A 347 -6.85 -13.13 -26.97
CA LEU A 347 -5.41 -13.11 -27.14
C LEU A 347 -5.01 -14.29 -28.02
N VAL A 348 -4.29 -13.98 -29.11
CA VAL A 348 -3.69 -14.96 -30.01
C VAL A 348 -2.23 -14.57 -30.22
N ALA A 349 -1.36 -15.50 -30.64
CA ALA A 349 0.04 -15.19 -30.85
C ALA A 349 0.21 -13.95 -31.76
N GLY A 350 0.86 -12.92 -31.23
CA GLY A 350 1.16 -11.67 -31.93
C GLY A 350 0.03 -10.63 -32.06
N THR A 351 -1.24 -10.93 -31.74
CA THR A 351 -2.34 -9.98 -31.82
C THR A 351 -3.34 -10.11 -30.65
N ALA A 352 -3.84 -8.99 -30.17
CA ALA A 352 -4.97 -8.96 -29.23
C ALA A 352 -6.15 -8.24 -29.88
N GLN A 353 -7.33 -8.83 -29.82
CA GLN A 353 -8.57 -8.26 -30.35
C GLN A 353 -9.53 -8.01 -29.21
N SER A 354 -9.99 -6.74 -29.07
CA SER A 354 -11.09 -6.44 -28.16
C SER A 354 -12.36 -7.12 -28.66
N LYS A 355 -13.04 -7.82 -27.79
CA LYS A 355 -14.39 -8.39 -28.03
C LYS A 355 -15.48 -7.46 -27.54
N GLY A 356 -15.11 -6.24 -27.12
CA GLY A 356 -16.01 -5.30 -26.51
C GLY A 356 -16.24 -5.54 -25.03
N ARG A 357 -17.11 -4.74 -24.45
CA ARG A 357 -17.51 -4.89 -23.05
C ARG A 357 -18.58 -5.98 -22.92
N ALA A 358 -18.44 -6.87 -21.95
CA ALA A 358 -19.58 -7.62 -21.45
C ALA A 358 -20.66 -6.66 -20.95
N ALA A 359 -21.91 -7.11 -20.80
CA ALA A 359 -22.98 -6.27 -20.27
C ALA A 359 -22.50 -5.57 -19.00
N GLU A 360 -22.64 -4.24 -18.97
CA GLU A 360 -22.17 -3.42 -17.84
C GLU A 360 -22.69 -3.99 -16.52
N ARG A 361 -21.77 -4.46 -15.68
CA ARG A 361 -22.09 -4.94 -14.32
C ARG A 361 -22.34 -3.77 -13.39
N ILE A 362 -21.73 -2.63 -13.69
CA ILE A 362 -21.78 -1.41 -12.90
C ILE A 362 -21.86 -0.25 -13.89
N ASP A 363 -22.79 0.67 -13.67
CA ASP A 363 -22.91 1.92 -14.42
C ASP A 363 -21.57 2.70 -14.33
N ASP A 364 -21.00 3.13 -15.47
CA ASP A 364 -19.79 3.95 -15.53
C ASP A 364 -19.90 5.18 -14.60
N ALA A 365 -21.07 5.78 -14.48
CA ALA A 365 -21.33 6.86 -13.55
C ALA A 365 -21.23 6.45 -12.07
N ALA A 366 -21.36 5.17 -11.76
CA ALA A 366 -21.17 4.63 -10.41
C ALA A 366 -19.69 4.31 -10.13
N LEU A 367 -18.87 4.08 -11.17
CA LEU A 367 -17.44 3.89 -11.06
C LEU A 367 -16.69 5.22 -10.85
N GLU A 368 -17.20 6.32 -11.42
CA GLU A 368 -16.66 7.66 -11.18
C GLU A 368 -17.00 8.18 -9.77
N ARG A 369 -17.96 7.55 -9.09
CA ARG A 369 -18.35 7.87 -7.72
C ARG A 369 -17.83 6.81 -6.77
N ASP A 370 -16.75 7.09 -6.06
CA ASP A 370 -16.45 6.39 -4.82
C ASP A 370 -17.59 6.66 -3.83
N TRP A 371 -18.59 5.77 -3.81
CA TRP A 371 -19.76 5.91 -2.95
C TRP A 371 -19.38 5.94 -1.44
N HIS A 372 -18.23 5.41 -1.05
CA HIS A 372 -17.69 5.55 0.31
C HIS A 372 -17.28 7.00 0.57
N SER A 373 -16.67 7.64 -0.41
CA SER A 373 -16.29 9.05 -0.37
C SER A 373 -17.54 9.95 -0.40
N ASP A 374 -18.50 9.65 -1.27
CA ASP A 374 -19.78 10.36 -1.36
C ASP A 374 -20.62 10.20 -0.10
N TYR A 375 -20.64 8.99 0.49
CA TYR A 375 -21.30 8.74 1.78
C TYR A 375 -20.61 9.53 2.90
N ALA A 376 -19.29 9.51 2.97
CA ALA A 376 -18.53 10.28 3.95
C ALA A 376 -18.77 11.79 3.78
N VAL A 377 -18.73 12.31 2.55
CA VAL A 377 -19.04 13.71 2.22
C VAL A 377 -20.51 14.03 2.53
N PHE A 378 -21.43 13.13 2.22
CA PHE A 378 -22.86 13.31 2.55
C PHE A 378 -23.06 13.39 4.08
N ILE A 379 -22.46 12.48 4.84
CA ILE A 379 -22.55 12.49 6.31
C ILE A 379 -21.92 13.76 6.90
N LEU A 380 -20.79 14.22 6.36
CA LEU A 380 -20.14 15.47 6.78
C LEU A 380 -21.03 16.68 6.46
N ARG A 381 -21.62 16.76 5.27
CA ARG A 381 -22.57 17.82 4.87
C ARG A 381 -23.84 17.79 5.70
N LEU A 382 -24.38 16.60 5.98
CA LEU A 382 -25.55 16.45 6.84
C LEU A 382 -25.27 16.90 8.27
N ALA A 383 -24.13 16.50 8.84
CA ALA A 383 -23.70 16.92 10.17
C ALA A 383 -23.50 18.43 10.26
N ASP A 384 -22.92 19.05 9.22
CA ASP A 384 -22.73 20.49 9.15
C ASP A 384 -24.08 21.24 9.03
N ARG A 385 -24.99 20.74 8.21
CA ARG A 385 -26.34 21.29 8.04
C ARG A 385 -27.16 21.18 9.33
N LEU A 386 -27.06 20.09 10.08
CA LEU A 386 -27.69 19.93 11.38
C LEU A 386 -27.10 20.85 12.45
N ARG A 387 -25.79 21.11 12.39
CA ARG A 387 -25.06 22.01 13.30
C ARG A 387 -25.41 23.48 13.04
N THR A 388 -25.56 23.88 11.79
CA THR A 388 -25.89 25.25 11.41
C THR A 388 -27.38 25.59 11.52
N THR A 389 -28.26 24.58 11.74
CA THR A 389 -29.68 24.80 11.95
C THR A 389 -29.94 25.30 13.37
N ALA A 390 -30.31 26.59 13.48
CA ALA A 390 -30.49 27.28 14.75
C ALA A 390 -31.77 26.88 15.49
N GLU A 391 -32.77 26.29 14.82
CA GLU A 391 -34.05 25.91 15.43
C GLU A 391 -34.05 24.43 15.85
N PRO A 392 -34.29 24.11 17.13
CA PRO A 392 -34.30 22.72 17.64
C PRO A 392 -35.26 21.79 16.92
N ALA A 393 -36.43 22.27 16.53
CA ALA A 393 -37.47 21.50 15.84
C ALA A 393 -37.09 21.03 14.42
N LYS A 394 -36.08 21.63 13.81
CA LYS A 394 -35.55 21.24 12.48
C LYS A 394 -34.38 20.27 12.56
N ARG A 395 -33.89 19.96 13.77
CA ARG A 395 -32.80 19.01 13.97
C ARG A 395 -33.28 17.55 14.07
N GLU A 396 -34.58 17.34 14.28
CA GLU A 396 -35.18 16.00 14.38
C GLU A 396 -35.74 15.48 13.03
N GLN A 397 -35.72 16.28 11.97
CA GLN A 397 -36.07 15.86 10.59
C GLN A 397 -34.77 15.61 9.77
#